data_b8285ca7018c014e8fb830a6cb8e719a
#
_entry.id   b8285ca7018c014e8fb830a6cb8e719a
#
_cell.length_a   1.000
_cell.length_b   1.000
_cell.length_c   1.000
_cell.angle_alpha   90.00
_cell.angle_beta   90.00
_cell.angle_gamma   90.00
#
_symmetry.space_group_name_H-M   'P 1'
#
loop_
_entity.id
_entity.type
_entity.pdbx_description
1 polymer ?
#
loop_
_entity_poly.entity_id
_entity_poly.type
_entity_poly.pdbx_seq_one_letter_code
_entity_poly.pdbx_strand_id
1 'polypeptide(L)'
;DLLPLAERQVQLGSVRRRFMPAVVLACAMTLVGLGLVPVAIAFFGAAVVIVALGGLKMREAYAALDGPLLVLIAALIPVSDAIQSTGGSDLIAGLLRHVFTGLPGVVAITGVMLASMAVTPFLNNAATVLIVAPIGATLAKQLGYNPDPFLMAVAVGAACDFLTPIGHQCNTLVMGPGGYKFSDYPRLGAPLSALVLVTGPSLILLFWPL
;
A
#
# COMPACT_ATOMS: atom_id res chain seq x y z
N ASP A 1 30.93 -6.22 -35.18
CA ASP A 1 29.62 -5.98 -35.80
C ASP A 1 28.79 -5.13 -34.89
N LEU A 2 28.79 -3.79 -35.13
CA LEU A 2 27.92 -2.84 -34.45
C LEU A 2 26.56 -2.91 -35.14
N LEU A 3 25.57 -3.46 -34.48
CA LEU A 3 24.18 -3.36 -34.87
C LEU A 3 23.75 -1.88 -34.81
N PRO A 4 23.21 -1.30 -35.89
CA PRO A 4 22.69 0.03 -35.80
C PRO A 4 21.52 0.04 -34.83
N LEU A 5 21.64 0.81 -33.74
CA LEU A 5 20.52 1.15 -32.88
C LEU A 5 19.48 1.86 -33.76
N ALA A 6 18.36 1.19 -34.03
CA ALA A 6 17.25 1.81 -34.73
C ALA A 6 16.88 3.07 -33.99
N GLU A 7 16.95 4.21 -34.64
CA GLU A 7 16.47 5.50 -34.12
C GLU A 7 14.99 5.32 -33.76
N ARG A 8 14.72 5.16 -32.48
CA ARG A 8 13.36 5.14 -31.97
C ARG A 8 12.86 6.58 -32.04
N GLN A 9 12.17 6.93 -33.12
CA GLN A 9 11.47 8.21 -33.21
C GLN A 9 10.45 8.24 -32.05
N VAL A 10 10.83 8.88 -30.97
CA VAL A 10 9.92 9.24 -29.89
C VAL A 10 9.02 10.34 -30.45
N GLN A 11 7.86 9.97 -31.00
CA GLN A 11 6.83 10.94 -31.32
C GLN A 11 6.37 11.59 -30.01
N LEU A 12 6.92 12.74 -29.72
CA LEU A 12 6.45 13.62 -28.64
C LEU A 12 5.04 14.07 -29.04
N GLY A 13 4.02 13.37 -28.55
CA GLY A 13 2.63 13.79 -28.77
C GLY A 13 2.39 15.22 -28.29
N SER A 14 1.33 15.87 -28.77
CA SER A 14 1.04 17.27 -28.46
C SER A 14 1.09 17.53 -26.96
N VAL A 15 1.67 18.63 -26.53
CA VAL A 15 1.83 19.06 -25.12
C VAL A 15 0.49 18.96 -24.37
N ARG A 16 -0.61 19.33 -25.03
CA ARG A 16 -1.97 19.23 -24.48
C ARG A 16 -2.37 17.80 -24.10
N ARG A 17 -1.98 16.81 -24.89
CA ARG A 17 -2.28 15.38 -24.65
C ARG A 17 -1.48 14.84 -23.46
N ARG A 18 -0.33 15.42 -23.20
CA ARG A 18 0.59 15.01 -22.12
C ARG A 18 0.13 15.50 -20.75
N PHE A 19 -0.44 16.71 -20.65
CA PHE A 19 -0.87 17.29 -19.38
C PHE A 19 -2.32 16.96 -19.01
N MET A 20 -3.16 16.56 -19.97
CA MET A 20 -4.56 16.27 -19.73
C MET A 20 -4.79 15.18 -18.65
N PRO A 21 -4.08 14.03 -18.65
CA PRO A 21 -4.23 13.04 -17.58
C PRO A 21 -3.89 13.59 -16.19
N ALA A 22 -2.85 14.44 -16.11
CA ALA A 22 -2.46 15.05 -14.83
C ALA A 22 -3.52 16.02 -14.31
N VAL A 23 -4.13 16.80 -15.19
CA VAL A 23 -5.24 17.73 -14.82
C VAL A 23 -6.46 16.96 -14.35
N VAL A 24 -6.86 15.91 -15.09
CA VAL A 24 -8.01 15.07 -14.69
C VAL A 24 -7.76 14.40 -13.35
N LEU A 25 -6.54 13.90 -13.12
CA LEU A 25 -6.16 13.29 -11.84
C LEU A 25 -6.17 14.34 -10.71
N ALA A 26 -5.63 15.53 -10.95
CA ALA A 26 -5.65 16.62 -9.96
C ALA A 26 -7.10 17.02 -9.59
N CYS A 27 -7.99 17.10 -10.56
CA CYS A 27 -9.42 17.33 -10.31
C CYS A 27 -10.05 16.21 -9.47
N ALA A 28 -9.76 14.94 -9.78
CA ALA A 28 -10.27 13.81 -9.01
C ALA A 28 -9.76 13.87 -7.55
N MET A 29 -8.47 14.14 -7.34
CA MET A 29 -7.88 14.29 -6.01
C MET A 29 -8.51 15.46 -5.22
N THR A 30 -8.78 16.57 -5.89
CA THR A 30 -9.44 17.73 -5.27
C THR A 30 -10.87 17.37 -4.83
N LEU A 31 -11.65 16.70 -5.69
CA LEU A 31 -13.02 16.27 -5.36
C LEU A 31 -13.05 15.31 -4.17
N VAL A 32 -12.07 14.40 -4.09
CA VAL A 32 -11.92 13.49 -2.95
C VAL A 32 -11.52 14.27 -1.70
N GLY A 33 -10.54 15.18 -1.79
CA GLY A 33 -10.07 15.99 -0.67
C GLY A 33 -11.14 16.92 -0.08
N LEU A 34 -12.09 17.36 -0.91
CA LEU A 34 -13.27 18.11 -0.48
C LEU A 34 -14.41 17.23 0.06
N GLY A 35 -14.25 15.90 0.06
CA GLY A 35 -15.26 14.96 0.51
C GLY A 35 -16.51 14.87 -0.38
N LEU A 36 -16.45 15.42 -1.60
CA LEU A 36 -17.60 15.47 -2.53
C LEU A 36 -17.89 14.14 -3.21
N VAL A 37 -16.86 13.33 -3.43
CA VAL A 37 -16.97 12.05 -4.17
C VAL A 37 -16.12 10.98 -3.48
N PRO A 38 -16.63 9.75 -3.33
CA PRO A 38 -15.84 8.63 -2.82
C PRO A 38 -14.61 8.35 -3.69
N VAL A 39 -13.49 7.98 -3.05
CA VAL A 39 -12.19 7.75 -3.70
C VAL A 39 -12.30 6.83 -4.92
N ALA A 40 -12.97 5.67 -4.77
CA ALA A 40 -13.10 4.69 -5.83
C ALA A 40 -13.84 5.26 -7.07
N ILE A 41 -14.92 6.01 -6.85
CA ILE A 41 -15.71 6.62 -7.94
C ILE A 41 -14.91 7.73 -8.63
N ALA A 42 -14.20 8.56 -7.87
CA ALA A 42 -13.40 9.66 -8.41
C ALA A 42 -12.27 9.16 -9.31
N PHE A 43 -11.50 8.17 -8.85
CA PHE A 43 -10.38 7.65 -9.63
C PHE A 43 -10.83 6.78 -10.82
N PHE A 44 -11.87 5.96 -10.65
CA PHE A 44 -12.44 5.22 -11.77
C PHE A 44 -13.02 6.17 -12.83
N GLY A 45 -13.78 7.19 -12.41
CA GLY A 45 -14.31 8.22 -13.29
C GLY A 45 -13.20 8.98 -14.02
N ALA A 46 -12.10 9.33 -13.32
CA ALA A 46 -10.93 9.96 -13.93
C ALA A 46 -10.32 9.08 -15.04
N ALA A 47 -10.16 7.78 -14.78
CA ALA A 47 -9.66 6.83 -15.80
C ALA A 47 -10.58 6.78 -17.04
N VAL A 48 -11.89 6.71 -16.83
CA VAL A 48 -12.89 6.75 -17.93
C VAL A 48 -12.80 8.05 -18.72
N VAL A 49 -12.71 9.20 -18.06
CA VAL A 49 -12.58 10.52 -18.71
C VAL A 49 -11.29 10.61 -19.53
N ILE A 50 -10.15 10.13 -19.00
CA ILE A 50 -8.87 10.13 -19.73
C ILE A 50 -8.97 9.31 -21.01
N VAL A 51 -9.61 8.13 -20.97
CA VAL A 51 -9.82 7.29 -22.15
C VAL A 51 -10.78 7.97 -23.13
N ALA A 52 -11.92 8.50 -22.65
CA ALA A 52 -12.93 9.16 -23.48
C ALA A 52 -12.37 10.41 -24.21
N LEU A 53 -11.51 11.17 -23.55
CA LEU A 53 -10.82 12.33 -24.14
C LEU A 53 -9.63 11.93 -25.05
N GLY A 54 -9.38 10.62 -25.23
CA GLY A 54 -8.31 10.11 -26.09
C GLY A 54 -6.90 10.35 -25.52
N GLY A 55 -6.78 10.57 -24.21
CA GLY A 55 -5.49 10.67 -23.50
C GLY A 55 -4.76 9.33 -23.41
N LEU A 56 -5.53 8.25 -23.35
CA LEU A 56 -5.05 6.88 -23.31
C LEU A 56 -5.89 6.04 -24.26
N LYS A 57 -5.26 5.13 -25.01
CA LYS A 57 -5.98 4.17 -25.84
C LYS A 57 -6.60 3.07 -24.97
N MET A 58 -7.76 2.59 -25.32
CA MET A 58 -8.45 1.51 -24.60
C MET A 58 -7.56 0.28 -24.39
N ARG A 59 -6.78 -0.11 -25.41
CA ARG A 59 -5.82 -1.22 -25.34
C ARG A 59 -4.72 -0.96 -24.30
N GLU A 60 -4.24 0.27 -24.19
CA GLU A 60 -3.23 0.65 -23.20
C GLU A 60 -3.81 0.68 -21.78
N ALA A 61 -5.07 1.13 -21.64
CA ALA A 61 -5.80 1.09 -20.38
C ALA A 61 -5.98 -0.36 -19.88
N TYR A 62 -6.40 -1.28 -20.75
CA TYR A 62 -6.49 -2.70 -20.38
C TYR A 62 -5.13 -3.33 -20.09
N ALA A 63 -4.08 -2.98 -20.83
CA ALA A 63 -2.74 -3.50 -20.60
C ALA A 63 -2.12 -2.98 -19.28
N ALA A 64 -2.61 -1.86 -18.76
CA ALA A 64 -2.19 -1.32 -17.47
C ALA A 64 -2.87 -1.98 -16.27
N LEU A 65 -3.94 -2.79 -16.49
CA LEU A 65 -4.59 -3.54 -15.43
C LEU A 65 -3.75 -4.76 -15.06
N ASP A 66 -3.35 -4.84 -13.80
CA ASP A 66 -2.71 -6.01 -13.23
C ASP A 66 -3.77 -7.07 -12.89
N GLY A 67 -4.10 -7.91 -13.89
CA GLY A 67 -5.10 -8.98 -13.75
C GLY A 67 -4.78 -9.95 -12.61
N PRO A 68 -3.56 -10.48 -12.49
CA PRO A 68 -3.14 -11.31 -11.36
C PRO A 68 -3.39 -10.65 -9.99
N LEU A 69 -3.08 -9.37 -9.84
CA LEU A 69 -3.32 -8.64 -8.60
C LEU A 69 -4.83 -8.51 -8.30
N LEU A 70 -5.65 -8.24 -9.30
CA LEU A 70 -7.12 -8.16 -9.13
C LEU A 70 -7.70 -9.50 -8.68
N VAL A 71 -7.26 -10.61 -9.29
CA VAL A 71 -7.69 -11.97 -8.90
C VAL A 71 -7.24 -12.28 -7.48
N LEU A 72 -6.01 -11.92 -7.11
CA LEU A 72 -5.49 -12.11 -5.76
C LEU A 72 -6.32 -11.36 -4.72
N ILE A 73 -6.61 -10.08 -4.96
CA ILE A 73 -7.44 -9.27 -4.06
C ILE A 73 -8.84 -9.88 -3.92
N ALA A 74 -9.48 -10.24 -5.04
CA ALA A 74 -10.79 -10.86 -5.05
C ALA A 74 -10.84 -12.18 -4.27
N ALA A 75 -9.78 -12.99 -4.35
CA ALA A 75 -9.66 -14.25 -3.62
C ALA A 75 -9.39 -14.04 -2.11
N LEU A 76 -8.71 -12.96 -1.74
CA LEU A 76 -8.35 -12.67 -0.34
C LEU A 76 -9.50 -12.02 0.45
N ILE A 77 -10.45 -11.35 -0.20
CA ILE A 77 -11.61 -10.77 0.48
C ILE A 77 -12.38 -11.86 1.28
N PRO A 78 -12.82 -12.98 0.66
CA PRO A 78 -13.50 -14.03 1.44
C PRO A 78 -12.63 -14.65 2.52
N VAL A 79 -11.31 -14.70 2.35
CA VAL A 79 -10.40 -15.19 3.40
C VAL A 79 -10.38 -14.23 4.60
N SER A 80 -10.31 -12.92 4.35
CA SER A 80 -10.40 -11.91 5.40
C SER A 80 -11.75 -11.96 6.13
N ASP A 81 -12.85 -12.12 5.39
CA ASP A 81 -14.20 -12.27 5.95
C ASP A 81 -14.32 -13.55 6.79
N ALA A 82 -13.70 -14.65 6.35
CA ALA A 82 -13.64 -15.90 7.12
C ALA A 82 -12.88 -15.73 8.43
N ILE A 83 -11.74 -15.04 8.43
CA ILE A 83 -10.97 -14.76 9.67
C ILE A 83 -11.81 -13.95 10.65
N GLN A 84 -12.58 -12.97 10.17
CA GLN A 84 -13.47 -12.17 11.00
C GLN A 84 -14.66 -12.99 11.53
N SER A 85 -15.40 -13.68 10.64
CA SER A 85 -16.61 -14.41 10.97
C SER A 85 -16.37 -15.63 11.87
N THR A 86 -15.18 -16.24 11.78
CA THR A 86 -14.77 -17.36 12.67
C THR A 86 -14.21 -16.89 14.02
N GLY A 87 -14.12 -15.57 14.26
CA GLY A 87 -13.55 -15.02 15.49
C GLY A 87 -12.01 -15.03 15.52
N GLY A 88 -11.34 -15.35 14.40
CA GLY A 88 -9.89 -15.38 14.33
C GLY A 88 -9.27 -14.01 14.64
N SER A 89 -9.87 -12.93 14.13
CA SER A 89 -9.44 -11.56 14.45
C SER A 89 -9.56 -11.26 15.94
N ASP A 90 -10.63 -11.71 16.59
CA ASP A 90 -10.85 -11.48 18.03
C ASP A 90 -9.86 -12.24 18.89
N LEU A 91 -9.52 -13.48 18.51
CA LEU A 91 -8.51 -14.28 19.21
C LEU A 91 -7.13 -13.63 19.15
N ILE A 92 -6.70 -13.23 17.94
CA ILE A 92 -5.38 -12.59 17.74
C ILE A 92 -5.36 -11.23 18.46
N ALA A 93 -6.40 -10.41 18.28
CA ALA A 93 -6.51 -9.13 18.97
C ALA A 93 -6.56 -9.29 20.50
N GLY A 94 -7.23 -10.32 21.02
CA GLY A 94 -7.26 -10.65 22.43
C GLY A 94 -5.90 -11.01 23.00
N LEU A 95 -5.09 -11.78 22.28
CA LEU A 95 -3.70 -12.08 22.65
C LEU A 95 -2.84 -10.81 22.67
N LEU A 96 -2.94 -9.99 21.62
CA LEU A 96 -2.21 -8.73 21.53
C LEU A 96 -2.65 -7.73 22.59
N ARG A 97 -3.94 -7.71 22.96
CA ARG A 97 -4.45 -6.88 24.03
C ARG A 97 -3.73 -7.14 25.34
N HIS A 98 -3.48 -8.41 25.72
CA HIS A 98 -2.73 -8.72 26.94
C HIS A 98 -1.33 -8.12 26.95
N VAL A 99 -0.69 -8.03 25.79
CA VAL A 99 0.64 -7.42 25.63
C VAL A 99 0.58 -5.90 25.75
N PHE A 100 -0.46 -5.28 25.19
CA PHE A 100 -0.57 -3.82 25.08
C PHE A 100 -1.41 -3.16 26.18
N THR A 101 -2.13 -3.95 27.02
CA THR A 101 -2.90 -3.40 28.13
C THR A 101 -1.99 -2.67 29.13
N GLY A 102 -2.35 -1.41 29.42
CA GLY A 102 -1.58 -0.54 30.33
C GLY A 102 -0.40 0.18 29.66
N LEU A 103 -0.12 -0.08 28.38
CA LEU A 103 0.86 0.65 27.62
C LEU A 103 0.23 1.85 26.87
N PRO A 104 0.99 2.92 26.61
CA PRO A 104 0.51 4.03 25.80
C PRO A 104 0.03 3.55 24.41
N GLY A 105 -1.04 4.13 23.88
CA GLY A 105 -1.61 3.73 22.60
C GLY A 105 -0.62 3.81 21.42
N VAL A 106 0.35 4.72 21.51
CA VAL A 106 1.46 4.82 20.55
C VAL A 106 2.25 3.51 20.44
N VAL A 107 2.42 2.79 21.56
CA VAL A 107 3.15 1.50 21.57
C VAL A 107 2.34 0.42 20.87
N ALA A 108 1.02 0.42 21.05
CA ALA A 108 0.12 -0.52 20.38
C ALA A 108 0.11 -0.26 18.85
N ILE A 109 0.04 1.00 18.42
CA ILE A 109 0.12 1.40 17.01
C ILE A 109 1.47 0.96 16.40
N THR A 110 2.59 1.23 17.10
CA THR A 110 3.93 0.82 16.67
C THR A 110 4.03 -0.72 16.56
N GLY A 111 3.43 -1.44 17.51
CA GLY A 111 3.39 -2.90 17.49
C GLY A 111 2.61 -3.47 16.30
N VAL A 112 1.47 -2.89 15.97
CA VAL A 112 0.68 -3.26 14.77
C VAL A 112 1.43 -2.93 13.49
N MET A 113 2.09 -1.76 13.42
CA MET A 113 2.94 -1.39 12.29
C MET A 113 4.10 -2.38 12.11
N LEU A 114 4.79 -2.73 13.19
CA LEU A 114 5.89 -3.71 13.18
C LEU A 114 5.40 -5.10 12.75
N ALA A 115 4.24 -5.54 13.23
CA ALA A 115 3.64 -6.81 12.82
C ALA A 115 3.34 -6.82 11.30
N SER A 116 2.80 -5.73 10.76
CA SER A 116 2.57 -5.57 9.31
C SER A 116 3.88 -5.61 8.52
N MET A 117 4.91 -4.90 8.99
CA MET A 117 6.25 -4.92 8.38
C MET A 117 6.89 -6.31 8.38
N ALA A 118 6.63 -7.12 9.42
CA ALA A 118 7.17 -8.47 9.52
C ALA A 118 6.45 -9.47 8.60
N VAL A 119 5.17 -9.26 8.35
CA VAL A 119 4.33 -10.15 7.53
C VAL A 119 4.45 -9.86 6.04
N THR A 120 4.60 -8.60 5.66
CA THR A 120 4.54 -8.15 4.26
C THR A 120 5.57 -8.81 3.33
N PRO A 121 6.81 -9.15 3.73
CA PRO A 121 7.74 -9.86 2.85
C PRO A 121 7.31 -11.27 2.43
N PHE A 122 6.38 -11.88 3.17
CA PHE A 122 5.86 -13.23 2.89
C PHE A 122 4.55 -13.20 2.12
N LEU A 123 3.82 -12.12 2.29
CA LEU A 123 2.53 -11.95 1.64
C LEU A 123 2.55 -10.80 0.63
N ASN A 124 2.26 -10.17 -0.02
CA ASN A 124 2.38 -8.86 -0.65
C ASN A 124 1.63 -7.80 0.18
N ASN A 125 1.83 -6.54 -0.17
CA ASN A 125 1.27 -5.40 0.57
C ASN A 125 -0.26 -5.47 0.66
N ALA A 126 -0.94 -5.81 -0.44
CA ALA A 126 -2.40 -5.91 -0.48
C ALA A 126 -2.93 -7.04 0.41
N ALA A 127 -2.30 -8.22 0.35
CA ALA A 127 -2.66 -9.36 1.19
C ALA A 127 -2.42 -9.06 2.68
N THR A 128 -1.30 -8.42 3.00
CA THR A 128 -0.99 -7.99 4.37
C THR A 128 -2.06 -7.06 4.92
N VAL A 129 -2.45 -6.04 4.16
CA VAL A 129 -3.50 -5.10 4.59
C VAL A 129 -4.83 -5.84 4.80
N LEU A 130 -5.25 -6.69 3.87
CA LEU A 130 -6.53 -7.41 3.98
C LEU A 130 -6.60 -8.34 5.20
N ILE A 131 -5.48 -8.92 5.61
CA ILE A 131 -5.43 -9.84 6.74
C ILE A 131 -5.21 -9.10 8.07
N VAL A 132 -4.30 -8.13 8.11
CA VAL A 132 -3.88 -7.48 9.37
C VAL A 132 -4.81 -6.33 9.75
N ALA A 133 -5.45 -5.64 8.79
CA ALA A 133 -6.32 -4.50 9.09
C ALA A 133 -7.52 -4.87 9.99
N PRO A 134 -8.26 -5.97 9.77
CA PRO A 134 -9.33 -6.38 10.67
C PRO A 134 -8.84 -6.65 12.10
N ILE A 135 -7.66 -7.27 12.23
CA ILE A 135 -7.03 -7.55 13.53
C ILE A 135 -6.67 -6.24 14.24
N GLY A 136 -6.05 -5.31 13.53
CA GLY A 136 -5.71 -3.98 14.04
C GLY A 136 -6.94 -3.18 14.49
N ALA A 137 -8.01 -3.18 13.68
CA ALA A 137 -9.25 -2.50 14.01
C ALA A 137 -9.94 -3.12 15.24
N THR A 138 -9.94 -4.45 15.36
CA THR A 138 -10.49 -5.16 16.51
C THR A 138 -9.67 -4.86 17.78
N LEU A 139 -8.35 -4.88 17.68
CA LEU A 139 -7.46 -4.53 18.79
C LEU A 139 -7.70 -3.10 19.28
N ALA A 140 -7.82 -2.13 18.36
CA ALA A 140 -8.12 -0.74 18.69
C ALA A 140 -9.41 -0.63 19.53
N LYS A 141 -10.48 -1.27 19.06
CA LYS A 141 -11.78 -1.30 19.75
C LYS A 141 -11.67 -1.94 21.13
N GLN A 142 -10.93 -3.05 21.27
CA GLN A 142 -10.72 -3.73 22.55
C GLN A 142 -9.90 -2.91 23.54
N LEU A 143 -9.01 -2.03 23.06
CA LEU A 143 -8.23 -1.10 23.86
C LEU A 143 -8.98 0.22 24.13
N GLY A 144 -10.14 0.44 23.51
CA GLY A 144 -10.93 1.67 23.65
C GLY A 144 -10.44 2.84 22.82
N TYR A 145 -9.67 2.58 21.76
CA TYR A 145 -9.13 3.58 20.84
C TYR A 145 -9.89 3.65 19.52
N ASN A 146 -9.70 4.75 18.79
CA ASN A 146 -10.15 4.90 17.41
C ASN A 146 -9.41 3.89 16.51
N PRO A 147 -10.11 3.13 15.62
CA PRO A 147 -9.48 2.22 14.68
C PRO A 147 -8.60 2.88 13.62
N ASP A 148 -8.87 4.13 13.23
CA ASP A 148 -8.24 4.78 12.08
C ASP A 148 -6.71 4.84 12.18
N PRO A 149 -6.08 5.25 13.32
CA PRO A 149 -4.63 5.24 13.43
C PRO A 149 -4.02 3.83 13.36
N PHE A 150 -4.76 2.80 13.79
CA PHE A 150 -4.32 1.41 13.68
C PHE A 150 -4.37 0.93 12.22
N LEU A 151 -5.41 1.30 11.47
CA LEU A 151 -5.51 0.99 10.05
C LEU A 151 -4.43 1.69 9.24
N MET A 152 -4.12 2.95 9.57
CA MET A 152 -3.01 3.67 8.97
C MET A 152 -1.65 3.03 9.29
N ALA A 153 -1.46 2.55 10.50
CA ALA A 153 -0.25 1.82 10.88
C ALA A 153 -0.08 0.52 10.10
N VAL A 154 -1.17 -0.21 9.85
CA VAL A 154 -1.15 -1.39 8.98
C VAL A 154 -0.77 -1.02 7.56
N ALA A 155 -1.37 0.03 6.99
CA ALA A 155 -1.09 0.46 5.62
C ALA A 155 0.36 0.90 5.44
N VAL A 156 0.88 1.70 6.36
CA VAL A 156 2.30 2.16 6.34
C VAL A 156 3.23 0.96 6.55
N GLY A 157 2.95 0.10 7.53
CA GLY A 157 3.77 -1.09 7.79
C GLY A 157 3.81 -2.06 6.61
N ALA A 158 2.66 -2.30 5.97
CA ALA A 158 2.58 -3.15 4.79
C ALA A 158 3.35 -2.61 3.58
N ALA A 159 3.58 -1.30 3.50
CA ALA A 159 4.36 -0.67 2.45
C ALA A 159 5.88 -0.65 2.72
N CYS A 160 6.33 -1.16 3.88
CA CYS A 160 7.73 -1.08 4.31
C CYS A 160 8.52 -2.36 4.04
N ASP A 161 8.65 -2.75 2.78
CA ASP A 161 9.35 -3.96 2.30
C ASP A 161 10.85 -3.73 2.07
N PHE A 162 11.53 -3.14 3.04
CA PHE A 162 12.93 -2.70 2.83
C PHE A 162 13.97 -3.76 3.17
N LEU A 163 13.61 -4.76 3.99
CA LEU A 163 14.58 -5.68 4.60
C LEU A 163 15.03 -6.80 3.66
N THR A 164 14.24 -7.11 2.64
CA THR A 164 14.53 -8.25 1.74
C THR A 164 14.26 -7.92 0.28
N PRO A 165 14.97 -8.55 -0.66
CA PRO A 165 14.66 -8.41 -2.08
C PRO A 165 13.33 -9.08 -2.46
N ILE A 166 12.81 -9.98 -1.63
CA ILE A 166 11.60 -10.77 -1.91
C ILE A 166 10.33 -9.95 -1.63
N GLY A 167 10.40 -8.98 -0.70
CA GLY A 167 9.26 -8.23 -0.22
C GLY A 167 8.52 -7.45 -1.31
N HIS A 168 9.24 -6.91 -2.30
CA HIS A 168 8.64 -6.17 -3.40
C HIS A 168 9.29 -6.47 -4.73
N GLN A 169 8.49 -6.52 -5.80
CA GLN A 169 8.96 -6.82 -7.17
C GLN A 169 10.08 -5.85 -7.62
N CYS A 170 10.01 -4.57 -7.25
CA CYS A 170 11.04 -3.60 -7.58
C CYS A 170 12.40 -3.97 -6.97
N ASN A 171 12.42 -4.48 -5.75
CA ASN A 171 13.64 -4.91 -5.09
C ASN A 171 14.30 -6.08 -5.84
N THR A 172 13.50 -7.06 -6.25
CA THR A 172 13.98 -8.19 -7.05
C THR A 172 14.50 -7.75 -8.42
N LEU A 173 13.81 -6.82 -9.08
CA LEU A 173 14.20 -6.32 -10.41
C LEU A 173 15.53 -5.58 -10.40
N VAL A 174 15.83 -4.79 -9.38
CA VAL A 174 17.09 -4.02 -9.31
C VAL A 174 18.26 -4.86 -8.79
N MET A 175 18.01 -6.00 -8.17
CA MET A 175 19.03 -6.85 -7.57
C MET A 175 20.07 -7.33 -8.60
N GLY A 176 19.61 -7.84 -9.75
CA GLY A 176 20.48 -8.32 -10.82
C GLY A 176 21.28 -7.21 -11.50
N PRO A 177 20.63 -6.21 -12.12
CA PRO A 177 21.30 -5.10 -12.81
C PRO A 177 22.17 -4.24 -11.87
N GLY A 178 21.78 -4.10 -10.60
CA GLY A 178 22.52 -3.33 -9.61
C GLY A 178 23.68 -4.09 -8.95
N GLY A 179 23.81 -5.40 -9.21
CA GLY A 179 24.83 -6.24 -8.60
C GLY A 179 24.66 -6.43 -7.08
N TYR A 180 23.45 -6.18 -6.55
CA TYR A 180 23.16 -6.31 -5.14
C TYR A 180 23.07 -7.76 -4.70
N LYS A 181 23.51 -8.03 -3.47
CA LYS A 181 23.35 -9.32 -2.79
C LYS A 181 22.18 -9.24 -1.81
N PHE A 182 21.63 -10.37 -1.45
CA PHE A 182 20.55 -10.48 -0.47
C PHE A 182 20.90 -9.74 0.85
N SER A 183 22.15 -9.85 1.29
CA SER A 183 22.67 -9.22 2.52
C SER A 183 22.78 -7.69 2.47
N ASP A 184 22.67 -7.08 1.31
CA ASP A 184 22.78 -5.63 1.17
C ASP A 184 21.47 -4.92 1.54
N TYR A 185 20.33 -5.61 1.32
CA TYR A 185 19.01 -5.09 1.65
C TYR A 185 18.83 -4.77 3.14
N PRO A 186 19.17 -5.66 4.09
CA PRO A 186 19.05 -5.34 5.50
C PRO A 186 19.97 -4.19 5.96
N ARG A 187 21.09 -3.97 5.29
CA ARG A 187 22.05 -2.90 5.66
C ARG A 187 21.42 -1.50 5.50
N LEU A 188 20.70 -1.29 4.43
CA LEU A 188 19.97 -0.03 4.17
C LEU A 188 18.55 -0.09 4.70
N GLY A 189 17.91 -1.24 4.57
CA GLY A 189 16.52 -1.46 4.93
C GLY A 189 16.28 -1.38 6.44
N ALA A 190 17.18 -1.89 7.28
CA ALA A 190 17.00 -1.84 8.73
C ALA A 190 17.00 -0.41 9.30
N PRO A 191 17.95 0.48 8.98
CA PRO A 191 17.90 1.86 9.43
C PRO A 191 16.67 2.61 8.88
N LEU A 192 16.26 2.32 7.64
CA LEU A 192 15.05 2.91 7.05
C LEU A 192 13.79 2.43 7.76
N SER A 193 13.68 1.13 8.04
CA SER A 193 12.58 0.56 8.81
C SER A 193 12.51 1.14 10.23
N ALA A 194 13.66 1.29 10.90
CA ALA A 194 13.73 1.93 12.21
C ALA A 194 13.29 3.40 12.16
N LEU A 195 13.69 4.14 11.12
CA LEU A 195 13.25 5.51 10.93
C LEU A 195 11.72 5.60 10.79
N VAL A 196 11.12 4.72 9.98
CA VAL A 196 9.66 4.69 9.79
C VAL A 196 8.95 4.26 11.08
N LEU A 197 9.49 3.32 11.86
CA LEU A 197 8.91 2.91 13.15
C LEU A 197 8.94 4.03 14.20
N VAL A 198 9.90 4.94 14.12
CA VAL A 198 9.99 6.09 15.03
C VAL A 198 9.10 7.25 14.56
N THR A 199 9.16 7.58 13.28
CA THR A 199 8.45 8.75 12.73
C THR A 199 6.99 8.45 12.38
N GLY A 200 6.71 7.24 11.88
CA GLY A 200 5.39 6.84 11.40
C GLY A 200 4.28 6.96 12.44
N PRO A 201 4.39 6.34 13.62
CA PRO A 201 3.37 6.44 14.66
C PRO A 201 3.12 7.89 15.11
N SER A 202 4.19 8.69 15.21
CA SER A 202 4.08 10.10 15.58
C SER A 202 3.32 10.92 14.54
N LEU A 203 3.60 10.70 13.26
CA LEU A 203 2.91 11.36 12.16
C LEU A 203 1.47 10.85 12.02
N ILE A 204 1.23 9.55 12.20
CA ILE A 204 -0.12 9.00 12.17
C ILE A 204 -0.98 9.66 13.24
N LEU A 205 -0.49 9.78 14.48
CA LEU A 205 -1.23 10.38 15.58
C LEU A 205 -1.45 11.88 15.45
N LEU A 206 -0.66 12.56 14.64
CA LEU A 206 -0.85 13.97 14.33
C LEU A 206 -2.13 14.21 13.49
N PHE A 207 -2.42 13.28 12.55
CA PHE A 207 -3.56 13.40 11.64
C PHE A 207 -4.77 12.56 12.08
N TRP A 208 -4.53 11.46 12.77
CA TRP A 208 -5.55 10.53 13.29
C TRP A 208 -5.31 10.32 14.79
N PRO A 209 -5.90 11.15 15.65
CA PRO A 209 -5.80 10.99 17.10
C PRO A 209 -6.48 9.69 17.57
N LEU A 210 -5.99 9.16 18.71
CA LEU A 210 -6.47 7.92 19.35
C LEU A 210 -7.91 8.01 19.85
#